data_fa055ce8277e71cb52dc4cce67496f89
#
_entry.id   fa055ce8277e71cb52dc4cce67496f89
#
_cell.length_a   1.000
_cell.length_b   1.000
_cell.length_c   1.000
_cell.angle_alpha   90.00
_cell.angle_beta   90.00
_cell.angle_gamma   90.00
#
_symmetry.space_group_name_H-M   'P 1'
#
loop_
_entity.id
_entity.type
_entity.pdbx_description
1 polymer ?
#
loop_
_entity_poly.entity_id
_entity_poly.type
_entity_poly.pdbx_seq_one_letter_code
_entity_poly.pdbx_strand_id
1 'polypeptide(L)'
;IDTVIHNATHMNHSAPYQFLKPTNVDATQALLELCTQQKLKQFHFISTIDVLNNACSADEATDIFALAHDPSNGYVASKWVGEMMTLNARHFGVPTTIHRLGLVSSDKYGYFEPNQWLIKLLYSCQHMGAYIQDHSVDVALTYVDETANTIAGLATRNLAGGTYHLCTSKQFNMMDVFKHHTSQMTPLSLEQWLAQITQNDDTTNGITSLITDLLQ
;
A
#
# COMPACT_ATOMS: atom_id res chain seq x y z
N ILE A 1 -21.23 -14.43 12.59
CA ILE A 1 -20.42 -13.59 11.68
C ILE A 1 -21.05 -13.68 10.31
N ASP A 2 -21.29 -12.53 9.69
CA ASP A 2 -21.89 -12.41 8.35
C ASP A 2 -20.90 -11.84 7.33
N THR A 3 -19.96 -11.03 7.81
CA THR A 3 -18.97 -10.35 6.98
C THR A 3 -17.58 -10.43 7.64
N VAL A 4 -16.58 -10.66 6.84
CA VAL A 4 -15.15 -10.64 7.22
C VAL A 4 -14.48 -9.55 6.42
N ILE A 5 -13.84 -8.59 7.10
CA ILE A 5 -12.98 -7.57 6.47
C ILE A 5 -11.54 -7.93 6.82
N HIS A 6 -10.81 -8.43 5.84
CA HIS A 6 -9.42 -8.85 6.01
C HIS A 6 -8.46 -7.69 5.72
N ASN A 7 -8.13 -6.95 6.79
CA ASN A 7 -7.15 -5.86 6.77
C ASN A 7 -5.82 -6.22 7.42
N ALA A 8 -5.71 -7.42 8.01
CA ALA A 8 -4.47 -7.88 8.60
C ALA A 8 -3.44 -8.17 7.51
N THR A 9 -2.31 -7.49 7.58
CA THR A 9 -1.20 -7.68 6.66
C THR A 9 0.12 -7.34 7.34
N HIS A 10 1.17 -8.07 7.00
CA HIS A 10 2.53 -7.69 7.34
C HIS A 10 3.06 -6.84 6.18
N MET A 11 3.07 -5.51 6.37
CA MET A 11 3.56 -4.56 5.38
C MET A 11 5.05 -4.31 5.60
N ASN A 12 5.87 -4.93 4.77
CA ASN A 12 7.32 -4.74 4.75
C ASN A 12 7.80 -4.89 3.31
N HIS A 13 8.16 -3.77 2.68
CA HIS A 13 8.55 -3.73 1.28
C HIS A 13 9.91 -4.39 1.00
N SER A 14 10.80 -4.44 2.00
CA SER A 14 12.13 -5.06 1.88
C SER A 14 12.13 -6.55 2.24
N ALA A 15 11.03 -7.11 2.74
CA ALA A 15 10.97 -8.50 3.14
C ALA A 15 10.68 -9.43 1.95
N PRO A 16 11.36 -10.59 1.85
CA PRO A 16 11.09 -11.56 0.82
C PRO A 16 9.69 -12.18 1.01
N TYR A 17 9.08 -12.59 -0.09
CA TYR A 17 7.75 -13.22 -0.11
C TYR A 17 7.56 -14.32 0.94
N GLN A 18 8.56 -15.20 1.09
CA GLN A 18 8.49 -16.33 2.02
C GLN A 18 8.29 -15.90 3.48
N PHE A 19 8.84 -14.75 3.86
CA PHE A 19 8.67 -14.19 5.20
C PHE A 19 7.27 -13.62 5.41
N LEU A 20 6.67 -13.07 4.37
CA LEU A 20 5.35 -12.44 4.40
C LEU A 20 4.19 -13.44 4.19
N LYS A 21 4.48 -14.55 3.53
CA LYS A 21 3.49 -15.58 3.14
C LYS A 21 2.59 -16.03 4.29
N PRO A 22 3.10 -16.39 5.49
CA PRO A 22 2.24 -16.88 6.57
C PRO A 22 1.13 -15.89 6.97
N THR A 23 1.47 -14.60 7.06
CA THR A 23 0.52 -13.56 7.48
C THR A 23 -0.36 -13.09 6.32
N ASN A 24 0.22 -12.88 5.12
CA ASN A 24 -0.50 -12.24 4.02
C ASN A 24 -1.25 -13.23 3.13
N VAL A 25 -0.75 -14.47 3.01
CA VAL A 25 -1.30 -15.47 2.09
C VAL A 25 -2.03 -16.59 2.85
N ASP A 26 -1.34 -17.26 3.78
CA ASP A 26 -1.92 -18.40 4.48
C ASP A 26 -3.09 -17.97 5.38
N ALA A 27 -3.00 -16.78 6.02
CA ALA A 27 -4.13 -16.20 6.76
C ALA A 27 -5.30 -15.82 5.83
N THR A 28 -5.04 -15.32 4.61
CA THR A 28 -6.09 -15.06 3.61
C THR A 28 -6.81 -16.34 3.25
N GLN A 29 -6.09 -17.44 3.03
CA GLN A 29 -6.67 -18.75 2.75
C GLN A 29 -7.57 -19.20 3.91
N ALA A 30 -7.07 -19.18 5.14
CA ALA A 30 -7.83 -19.61 6.32
C ALA A 30 -9.12 -18.80 6.51
N LEU A 31 -9.08 -17.48 6.23
CA LEU A 31 -10.26 -16.64 6.33
C LEU A 31 -11.27 -16.87 5.20
N LEU A 32 -10.81 -17.19 3.97
CA LEU A 32 -11.69 -17.62 2.89
C LEU A 32 -12.36 -18.94 3.21
N GLU A 33 -11.62 -19.91 3.78
CA GLU A 33 -12.20 -21.18 4.25
C GLU A 33 -13.25 -20.95 5.35
N LEU A 34 -12.98 -20.05 6.32
CA LEU A 34 -13.96 -19.63 7.32
C LEU A 34 -15.23 -19.06 6.69
N CYS A 35 -15.11 -18.33 5.57
CA CYS A 35 -16.25 -17.73 4.89
C CYS A 35 -17.19 -18.77 4.27
N THR A 36 -16.72 -20.00 4.01
CA THR A 36 -17.55 -21.10 3.47
C THR A 36 -18.17 -21.98 4.55
N GLN A 37 -17.72 -21.90 5.80
CA GLN A 37 -18.20 -22.77 6.87
C GLN A 37 -19.61 -22.39 7.33
N GLN A 38 -20.50 -23.39 7.48
CA GLN A 38 -21.91 -23.27 7.91
C GLN A 38 -22.79 -22.47 6.95
N LYS A 39 -22.59 -21.15 6.84
CA LYS A 39 -23.22 -20.25 5.86
C LYS A 39 -22.16 -19.42 5.15
N LEU A 40 -22.41 -19.07 3.91
CA LEU A 40 -21.56 -18.15 3.18
C LEU A 40 -21.51 -16.79 3.86
N LYS A 41 -20.32 -16.25 3.98
CA LYS A 41 -20.05 -14.91 4.54
C LYS A 41 -19.45 -14.03 3.46
N GLN A 42 -19.73 -12.74 3.54
CA GLN A 42 -19.04 -11.77 2.70
C GLN A 42 -17.57 -11.67 3.11
N PHE A 43 -16.69 -11.61 2.13
CA PHE A 43 -15.26 -11.44 2.35
C PHE A 43 -14.76 -10.18 1.64
N HIS A 44 -14.26 -9.22 2.40
CA HIS A 44 -13.65 -7.99 1.90
C HIS A 44 -12.14 -8.08 2.08
N PHE A 45 -11.42 -8.13 0.97
CA PHE A 45 -9.96 -8.19 0.95
C PHE A 45 -9.38 -6.79 0.75
N ILE A 46 -8.56 -6.33 1.69
CA ILE A 46 -7.84 -5.07 1.56
C ILE A 46 -6.53 -5.33 0.85
N SER A 47 -6.44 -4.85 -0.38
CA SER A 47 -5.29 -4.97 -1.27
C SER A 47 -4.58 -3.64 -1.48
N THR A 48 -3.67 -3.57 -2.42
CA THR A 48 -2.95 -2.35 -2.84
C THR A 48 -3.09 -2.14 -4.33
N ILE A 49 -3.02 -0.89 -4.77
CA ILE A 49 -2.98 -0.54 -6.19
C ILE A 49 -1.70 -1.08 -6.87
N ASP A 50 -0.64 -1.31 -6.09
CA ASP A 50 0.65 -1.76 -6.60
C ASP A 50 0.61 -3.15 -7.25
N VAL A 51 -0.45 -3.96 -6.98
CA VAL A 51 -0.64 -5.24 -7.68
C VAL A 51 -0.83 -5.09 -9.20
N LEU A 52 -1.10 -3.88 -9.66
CA LEU A 52 -1.25 -3.54 -11.08
C LEU A 52 0.07 -3.20 -11.78
N ASN A 53 1.21 -3.34 -11.11
CA ASN A 53 2.56 -3.09 -11.65
C ASN A 53 2.70 -1.74 -12.36
N ASN A 54 2.16 -0.68 -11.79
CA ASN A 54 2.16 0.66 -12.39
C ASN A 54 1.60 0.69 -13.82
N ALA A 55 0.72 -0.23 -14.18
CA ALA A 55 0.06 -0.24 -15.47
C ALA A 55 -0.70 1.08 -15.65
N CYS A 56 -0.19 1.96 -16.51
CA CYS A 56 -0.68 3.35 -16.70
C CYS A 56 -2.15 3.46 -17.12
N SER A 57 -2.80 2.36 -17.45
CA SER A 57 -4.20 2.31 -17.92
C SER A 57 -5.03 1.24 -17.20
N ALA A 58 -4.57 0.73 -16.06
CA ALA A 58 -5.30 -0.29 -15.33
C ALA A 58 -6.51 0.29 -14.60
N ASP A 59 -7.64 -0.35 -14.75
CA ASP A 59 -8.90 -0.06 -14.07
C ASP A 59 -9.33 -1.23 -13.17
N GLU A 60 -10.51 -1.13 -12.57
CA GLU A 60 -11.06 -2.17 -11.72
C GLU A 60 -11.36 -3.48 -12.45
N ALA A 61 -11.56 -3.42 -13.78
CA ALA A 61 -11.82 -4.57 -14.64
C ALA A 61 -10.53 -5.26 -15.13
N THR A 62 -9.38 -4.67 -14.87
CA THR A 62 -8.09 -5.22 -15.30
C THR A 62 -7.86 -6.61 -14.73
N ASP A 63 -7.64 -7.58 -15.63
CA ASP A 63 -7.35 -8.96 -15.28
C ASP A 63 -5.91 -9.09 -14.75
N ILE A 64 -5.78 -9.23 -13.43
CA ILE A 64 -4.47 -9.38 -12.78
C ILE A 64 -3.77 -10.71 -13.13
N PHE A 65 -4.50 -11.72 -13.59
CA PHE A 65 -3.88 -12.98 -14.04
C PHE A 65 -3.08 -12.80 -15.34
N ALA A 66 -3.44 -11.79 -16.15
CA ALA A 66 -2.75 -11.47 -17.39
C ALA A 66 -1.54 -10.54 -17.18
N LEU A 67 -1.39 -9.95 -16.00
CA LEU A 67 -0.28 -9.05 -15.70
C LEU A 67 0.99 -9.83 -15.33
N ALA A 68 2.12 -9.46 -15.91
CA ALA A 68 3.41 -9.95 -15.46
C ALA A 68 3.64 -9.47 -14.03
N HIS A 69 4.04 -10.37 -13.15
CA HIS A 69 4.32 -10.06 -11.75
C HIS A 69 5.82 -10.00 -11.53
N ASP A 70 6.29 -8.94 -10.86
CA ASP A 70 7.66 -8.85 -10.39
C ASP A 70 7.79 -9.57 -9.04
N PRO A 71 8.51 -10.70 -8.98
CA PRO A 71 8.68 -11.44 -7.73
C PRO A 71 9.67 -10.78 -6.76
N SER A 72 10.38 -9.73 -7.17
CA SER A 72 11.38 -9.05 -6.33
C SER A 72 10.73 -8.31 -5.14
N ASN A 73 9.52 -7.76 -5.32
CA ASN A 73 8.77 -7.13 -4.25
C ASN A 73 7.88 -8.14 -3.52
N GLY A 74 8.38 -8.69 -2.41
CA GLY A 74 7.65 -9.72 -1.65
C GLY A 74 6.30 -9.26 -1.12
N TYR A 75 6.14 -7.99 -0.76
CA TYR A 75 4.87 -7.43 -0.30
C TYR A 75 3.83 -7.43 -1.43
N VAL A 76 4.15 -6.84 -2.57
CA VAL A 76 3.26 -6.80 -3.73
C VAL A 76 2.91 -8.22 -4.18
N ALA A 77 3.91 -9.13 -4.24
CA ALA A 77 3.70 -10.54 -4.54
C ALA A 77 2.67 -11.19 -3.61
N SER A 78 2.78 -10.95 -2.31
CA SER A 78 1.86 -11.53 -1.32
C SER A 78 0.43 -10.99 -1.46
N LYS A 79 0.27 -9.71 -1.77
CA LYS A 79 -1.05 -9.09 -2.03
C LYS A 79 -1.65 -9.57 -3.33
N TRP A 80 -0.85 -9.71 -4.38
CA TRP A 80 -1.27 -10.27 -5.66
C TRP A 80 -1.80 -11.70 -5.52
N VAL A 81 -1.08 -12.57 -4.80
CA VAL A 81 -1.55 -13.92 -4.51
C VAL A 81 -2.86 -13.90 -3.71
N GLY A 82 -2.99 -13.03 -2.70
CA GLY A 82 -4.22 -12.85 -1.93
C GLY A 82 -5.41 -12.43 -2.80
N GLU A 83 -5.21 -11.53 -3.78
CA GLU A 83 -6.25 -11.17 -4.76
C GLU A 83 -6.64 -12.35 -5.64
N MET A 84 -5.67 -13.10 -6.17
CA MET A 84 -5.96 -14.28 -7.00
C MET A 84 -6.80 -15.31 -6.24
N MET A 85 -6.47 -15.57 -4.98
CA MET A 85 -7.25 -16.48 -4.12
C MET A 85 -8.67 -15.92 -3.90
N THR A 86 -8.81 -14.62 -3.71
CA THR A 86 -10.11 -13.95 -3.51
C THR A 86 -10.95 -13.98 -4.78
N LEU A 87 -10.37 -13.73 -5.94
CA LEU A 87 -11.05 -13.83 -7.25
C LEU A 87 -11.46 -15.30 -7.55
N ASN A 88 -10.59 -16.25 -7.25
CA ASN A 88 -10.92 -17.67 -7.39
C ASN A 88 -12.09 -18.07 -6.48
N ALA A 89 -12.07 -17.65 -5.21
CA ALA A 89 -13.18 -17.88 -4.29
C ALA A 89 -14.51 -17.28 -4.80
N ARG A 90 -14.46 -16.07 -5.41
CA ARG A 90 -15.60 -15.45 -6.07
C ARG A 90 -16.14 -16.29 -7.20
N HIS A 91 -15.26 -16.86 -8.02
CA HIS A 91 -15.65 -17.75 -9.10
C HIS A 91 -16.41 -18.99 -8.60
N PHE A 92 -16.08 -19.48 -7.41
CA PHE A 92 -16.78 -20.58 -6.74
C PHE A 92 -17.96 -20.15 -5.86
N GLY A 93 -18.41 -18.90 -5.99
CA GLY A 93 -19.64 -18.40 -5.38
C GLY A 93 -19.50 -17.78 -3.99
N VAL A 94 -18.28 -17.59 -3.48
CA VAL A 94 -18.07 -16.81 -2.24
C VAL A 94 -18.27 -15.33 -2.57
N PRO A 95 -19.13 -14.61 -1.85
CA PRO A 95 -19.36 -13.18 -2.11
C PRO A 95 -18.14 -12.36 -1.63
N THR A 96 -17.21 -12.05 -2.55
CA THR A 96 -15.97 -11.37 -2.23
C THR A 96 -15.89 -9.97 -2.85
N THR A 97 -15.25 -9.05 -2.14
CA THR A 97 -14.95 -7.69 -2.60
C THR A 97 -13.46 -7.42 -2.40
N ILE A 98 -12.82 -6.81 -3.40
CA ILE A 98 -11.41 -6.41 -3.33
C ILE A 98 -11.36 -4.88 -3.30
N HIS A 99 -10.58 -4.35 -2.36
CA HIS A 99 -10.31 -2.94 -2.19
C HIS A 99 -8.83 -2.68 -2.44
N ARG A 100 -8.47 -2.14 -3.61
CA ARG A 100 -7.10 -1.74 -3.93
C ARG A 100 -6.87 -0.34 -3.43
N LEU A 101 -6.13 -0.22 -2.34
CA LEU A 101 -5.82 1.07 -1.74
C LEU A 101 -4.62 1.71 -2.42
N GLY A 102 -4.69 3.02 -2.62
CA GLY A 102 -3.51 3.85 -2.83
C GLY A 102 -2.78 4.11 -1.51
N LEU A 103 -1.94 5.14 -1.47
CA LEU A 103 -1.27 5.54 -0.23
C LEU A 103 -2.27 6.22 0.70
N VAL A 104 -2.62 5.53 1.79
CA VAL A 104 -3.50 6.05 2.81
C VAL A 104 -2.74 7.07 3.67
N SER A 105 -3.25 8.29 3.74
CA SER A 105 -2.62 9.39 4.46
C SER A 105 -3.24 9.61 5.84
N SER A 106 -3.18 10.87 6.31
CA SER A 106 -3.74 11.28 7.59
C SER A 106 -5.24 11.07 7.70
N ASP A 107 -5.74 11.14 8.92
CA ASP A 107 -7.14 11.43 9.16
C ASP A 107 -7.46 12.91 8.84
N LYS A 108 -8.74 13.26 8.92
CA LYS A 108 -9.21 14.64 8.68
C LYS A 108 -8.71 15.66 9.69
N TYR A 109 -8.10 15.22 10.79
CA TYR A 109 -7.51 16.10 11.82
C TYR A 109 -5.99 16.24 11.66
N GLY A 110 -5.39 15.57 10.67
CA GLY A 110 -3.96 15.64 10.37
C GLY A 110 -3.10 14.64 11.16
N TYR A 111 -3.69 13.63 11.80
CA TYR A 111 -2.91 12.57 12.43
C TYR A 111 -2.38 11.59 11.37
N PHE A 112 -1.08 11.36 11.39
CA PHE A 112 -0.37 10.39 10.54
C PHE A 112 0.15 9.21 11.35
N GLU A 113 0.20 8.03 10.73
CA GLU A 113 0.91 6.89 11.29
C GLU A 113 2.44 7.12 11.22
N PRO A 114 3.14 7.25 12.35
CA PRO A 114 4.57 7.63 12.35
C PRO A 114 5.48 6.61 11.65
N ASN A 115 5.05 5.35 11.57
CA ASN A 115 5.85 4.28 10.95
C ASN A 115 5.65 4.18 9.44
N GLN A 116 4.74 4.96 8.86
CA GLN A 116 4.54 4.98 7.41
C GLN A 116 5.81 5.50 6.72
N TRP A 117 6.20 4.84 5.61
CA TRP A 117 7.44 5.14 4.90
C TRP A 117 7.53 6.62 4.46
N LEU A 118 6.41 7.16 3.97
CA LEU A 118 6.35 8.56 3.54
C LEU A 118 6.64 9.52 4.69
N ILE A 119 6.07 9.26 5.86
CA ILE A 119 6.29 10.08 7.05
C ILE A 119 7.75 9.98 7.50
N LYS A 120 8.33 8.80 7.45
CA LYS A 120 9.76 8.61 7.74
C LYS A 120 10.64 9.38 6.76
N LEU A 121 10.33 9.34 5.46
CA LEU A 121 11.04 10.14 4.45
C LEU A 121 10.96 11.65 4.76
N LEU A 122 9.75 12.15 5.06
CA LEU A 122 9.55 13.57 5.40
C LEU A 122 10.37 13.97 6.63
N TYR A 123 10.32 13.17 7.70
CA TYR A 123 11.11 13.41 8.90
C TYR A 123 12.62 13.38 8.63
N SER A 124 13.09 12.43 7.82
CA SER A 124 14.51 12.34 7.49
C SER A 124 14.98 13.55 6.70
N CYS A 125 14.22 14.01 5.71
CA CYS A 125 14.51 15.24 4.98
C CYS A 125 14.55 16.46 5.93
N GLN A 126 13.56 16.57 6.79
CA GLN A 126 13.49 17.67 7.76
C GLN A 126 14.67 17.64 8.75
N HIS A 127 14.99 16.47 9.29
CA HIS A 127 16.09 16.29 10.26
C HIS A 127 17.45 16.61 9.63
N MET A 128 17.67 16.22 8.39
CA MET A 128 18.92 16.51 7.66
C MET A 128 18.98 17.94 7.11
N GLY A 129 17.87 18.67 7.08
CA GLY A 129 17.81 19.96 6.40
C GLY A 129 18.05 19.84 4.89
N ALA A 130 17.76 18.69 4.29
CA ALA A 130 18.03 18.40 2.90
C ALA A 130 16.92 17.54 2.26
N TYR A 131 16.68 17.72 0.96
CA TYR A 131 15.72 16.94 0.20
C TYR A 131 16.32 16.43 -1.12
N ILE A 132 15.71 15.36 -1.69
CA ILE A 132 16.14 14.76 -2.95
C ILE A 132 15.59 15.61 -4.11
N GLN A 133 16.49 16.14 -4.96
CA GLN A 133 16.10 17.05 -6.05
C GLN A 133 15.96 16.37 -7.41
N ASP A 134 16.65 15.27 -7.64
CA ASP A 134 16.79 14.59 -8.93
C ASP A 134 15.88 13.35 -9.08
N HIS A 135 15.05 13.08 -8.08
CA HIS A 135 14.04 12.04 -8.11
C HIS A 135 12.64 12.59 -7.86
N SER A 136 11.67 12.07 -8.61
CA SER A 136 10.26 12.31 -8.36
C SER A 136 9.73 11.25 -7.39
N VAL A 137 9.04 11.69 -6.36
CA VAL A 137 8.29 10.81 -5.45
C VAL A 137 6.83 11.17 -5.60
N ASP A 138 6.21 10.63 -6.67
CA ASP A 138 4.83 10.93 -6.99
C ASP A 138 3.89 10.07 -6.14
N VAL A 139 3.01 10.71 -5.42
CA VAL A 139 2.07 10.06 -4.50
C VAL A 139 0.64 10.48 -4.77
N ALA A 140 -0.26 9.51 -4.66
CA ALA A 140 -1.71 9.70 -4.69
C ALA A 140 -2.26 9.41 -3.28
N LEU A 141 -2.49 10.46 -2.50
CA LEU A 141 -2.91 10.33 -1.10
C LEU A 141 -4.42 10.26 -0.96
N THR A 142 -4.91 9.33 -0.15
CA THR A 142 -6.32 9.22 0.22
C THR A 142 -6.44 9.28 1.74
N TYR A 143 -7.41 10.05 2.25
CA TYR A 143 -7.64 10.13 3.69
C TYR A 143 -8.11 8.80 4.26
N VAL A 144 -7.59 8.42 5.45
CA VAL A 144 -7.96 7.18 6.12
C VAL A 144 -9.46 7.13 6.45
N ASP A 145 -10.06 8.27 6.82
CA ASP A 145 -11.50 8.37 7.11
C ASP A 145 -12.36 8.05 5.88
N GLU A 146 -12.00 8.57 4.71
CA GLU A 146 -12.72 8.31 3.45
C GLU A 146 -12.60 6.84 3.04
N THR A 147 -11.38 6.29 3.15
CA THR A 147 -11.11 4.89 2.87
C THR A 147 -11.92 3.97 3.79
N ALA A 148 -11.88 4.21 5.10
CA ALA A 148 -12.59 3.39 6.09
C ALA A 148 -14.12 3.48 5.92
N ASN A 149 -14.65 4.68 5.70
CA ASN A 149 -16.08 4.89 5.47
C ASN A 149 -16.57 4.19 4.19
N THR A 150 -15.77 4.21 3.13
CA THR A 150 -16.11 3.53 1.88
C THR A 150 -16.15 2.02 2.06
N ILE A 151 -15.12 1.43 2.70
CA ILE A 151 -15.07 -0.01 2.98
C ILE A 151 -16.26 -0.42 3.86
N ALA A 152 -16.52 0.31 4.95
CA ALA A 152 -17.63 0.03 5.85
C ALA A 152 -18.98 0.16 5.13
N GLY A 153 -19.14 1.17 4.28
CA GLY A 153 -20.34 1.38 3.48
C GLY A 153 -20.62 0.24 2.50
N LEU A 154 -19.59 -0.28 1.83
CA LEU A 154 -19.72 -1.43 0.93
C LEU A 154 -20.05 -2.72 1.69
N ALA A 155 -19.40 -2.93 2.84
CA ALA A 155 -19.62 -4.10 3.67
C ALA A 155 -21.03 -4.14 4.28
N THR A 156 -21.56 -3.00 4.74
CA THR A 156 -22.89 -2.94 5.40
C THR A 156 -24.05 -2.98 4.42
N ARG A 157 -23.86 -2.57 3.16
CA ARG A 157 -24.91 -2.57 2.13
C ARG A 157 -25.03 -3.90 1.37
N ASN A 158 -24.31 -4.93 1.76
CA ASN A 158 -24.27 -6.22 1.06
C ASN A 158 -23.88 -6.07 -0.44
N LEU A 159 -23.05 -5.11 -0.77
CA LEU A 159 -22.55 -4.87 -2.12
C LEU A 159 -21.28 -5.71 -2.36
N ALA A 160 -21.36 -7.03 -2.12
CA ALA A 160 -20.28 -7.93 -2.43
C ALA A 160 -20.21 -8.22 -3.94
N GLY A 161 -18.99 -8.44 -4.45
CA GLY A 161 -18.79 -8.93 -5.81
C GLY A 161 -18.04 -7.97 -6.74
N GLY A 162 -17.47 -6.87 -6.23
CA GLY A 162 -16.69 -5.91 -7.02
C GLY A 162 -15.20 -5.88 -6.68
N THR A 163 -14.44 -5.23 -7.55
CA THR A 163 -13.09 -4.74 -7.27
C THR A 163 -13.16 -3.22 -7.34
N TYR A 164 -12.57 -2.53 -6.37
CA TYR A 164 -12.64 -1.08 -6.26
C TYR A 164 -11.26 -0.50 -6.04
N HIS A 165 -10.94 0.58 -6.78
CA HIS A 165 -9.75 1.39 -6.54
C HIS A 165 -10.09 2.49 -5.54
N LEU A 166 -9.53 2.41 -4.34
CA LEU A 166 -9.70 3.41 -3.29
C LEU A 166 -8.44 4.29 -3.26
N CYS A 167 -8.27 5.07 -4.31
CA CYS A 167 -7.18 6.01 -4.47
C CYS A 167 -7.65 7.25 -5.24
N THR A 168 -6.98 8.38 -5.00
CA THR A 168 -7.22 9.58 -5.82
C THR A 168 -6.53 9.46 -7.16
N SER A 169 -7.13 10.02 -8.22
CA SER A 169 -6.47 10.18 -9.51
C SER A 169 -5.45 11.34 -9.56
N LYS A 170 -5.45 12.19 -8.53
CA LYS A 170 -4.51 13.32 -8.43
C LYS A 170 -3.24 12.84 -7.76
N GLN A 171 -2.15 12.90 -8.51
CA GLN A 171 -0.80 12.70 -7.99
C GLN A 171 -0.10 14.04 -7.80
N PHE A 172 0.79 14.10 -6.85
CA PHE A 172 1.69 15.22 -6.66
C PHE A 172 3.08 14.71 -6.26
N ASN A 173 4.10 15.46 -6.66
CA ASN A 173 5.47 15.13 -6.29
C ASN A 173 5.73 15.62 -4.86
N MET A 174 6.04 14.68 -3.96
CA MET A 174 6.35 15.00 -2.56
C MET A 174 7.55 15.94 -2.41
N MET A 175 8.53 15.85 -3.30
CA MET A 175 9.71 16.72 -3.24
C MET A 175 9.37 18.19 -3.54
N ASP A 176 8.27 18.45 -4.26
CA ASP A 176 7.80 19.83 -4.50
C ASP A 176 7.31 20.51 -3.20
N VAL A 177 6.85 19.74 -2.22
CA VAL A 177 6.50 20.29 -0.89
C VAL A 177 7.71 20.97 -0.27
N PHE A 178 8.88 20.33 -0.33
CA PHE A 178 10.12 20.90 0.22
C PHE A 178 10.59 22.12 -0.57
N LYS A 179 10.50 22.08 -1.91
CA LYS A 179 10.88 23.23 -2.76
C LYS A 179 10.08 24.48 -2.45
N HIS A 180 8.79 24.34 -2.13
CA HIS A 180 7.88 25.48 -1.94
C HIS A 180 7.78 25.97 -0.49
N HIS A 181 7.98 25.07 0.48
CA HIS A 181 7.72 25.37 1.88
C HIS A 181 8.95 25.58 2.75
N THR A 182 10.16 25.31 2.24
CA THR A 182 11.38 25.37 3.04
C THR A 182 12.52 26.04 2.30
N SER A 183 12.57 27.37 2.36
CA SER A 183 13.70 28.17 1.83
C SER A 183 15.07 27.89 2.50
N GLN A 184 15.12 26.97 3.46
CA GLN A 184 16.32 26.63 4.24
C GLN A 184 16.82 25.21 4.01
N MET A 185 16.17 24.39 3.17
CA MET A 185 16.61 23.01 2.91
C MET A 185 17.56 22.94 1.71
N THR A 186 18.60 22.12 1.85
CA THR A 186 19.61 21.91 0.79
C THR A 186 19.11 20.88 -0.21
N PRO A 187 19.05 21.18 -1.52
CA PRO A 187 18.78 20.17 -2.53
C PRO A 187 19.99 19.27 -2.73
N LEU A 188 19.80 17.96 -2.68
CA LEU A 188 20.82 16.94 -2.89
C LEU A 188 20.40 15.95 -4.00
N SER A 189 21.38 15.32 -4.67
CA SER A 189 21.05 14.14 -5.48
C SER A 189 20.66 12.98 -4.56
N LEU A 190 19.94 11.97 -5.11
CA LEU A 190 19.60 10.77 -4.36
C LEU A 190 20.83 10.10 -3.76
N GLU A 191 21.92 9.99 -4.53
CA GLU A 191 23.17 9.41 -4.06
C GLU A 191 23.77 10.19 -2.87
N GLN A 192 23.81 11.51 -2.96
CA GLN A 192 24.32 12.37 -1.88
C GLN A 192 23.43 12.27 -0.65
N TRP A 193 22.11 12.24 -0.84
CA TRP A 193 21.15 12.13 0.25
C TRP A 193 21.28 10.78 0.96
N LEU A 194 21.39 9.66 0.23
CA LEU A 194 21.61 8.34 0.79
C LEU A 194 22.96 8.23 1.53
N ALA A 195 24.03 8.82 0.99
CA ALA A 195 25.33 8.85 1.67
C ALA A 195 25.26 9.62 3.00
N GLN A 196 24.52 10.73 3.04
CA GLN A 196 24.38 11.55 4.24
C GLN A 196 23.52 10.87 5.31
N ILE A 197 22.42 10.21 4.91
CA ILE A 197 21.54 9.51 5.87
C ILE A 197 22.23 8.28 6.46
N THR A 198 23.02 7.56 5.67
CA THR A 198 23.77 6.38 6.14
C THR A 198 24.82 6.76 7.20
N GLN A 199 25.40 7.95 7.11
CA GLN A 199 26.34 8.45 8.13
C GLN A 199 25.66 8.85 9.44
N ASN A 200 24.33 9.09 9.42
CA ASN A 200 23.52 9.49 10.58
C ASN A 200 22.60 8.35 11.08
N ASP A 201 22.95 7.10 10.81
CA ASP A 201 22.09 5.90 10.90
C ASP A 201 21.48 5.61 12.30
N ASP A 202 22.04 6.12 13.38
CA ASP A 202 21.49 5.97 14.74
C ASP A 202 20.09 6.64 14.92
N THR A 203 19.67 7.50 14.01
CA THR A 203 18.42 8.26 14.11
C THR A 203 17.36 7.88 13.08
N THR A 204 17.70 7.09 12.06
CA THR A 204 16.85 6.89 10.88
C THR A 204 16.09 5.55 10.84
N ASN A 205 16.25 4.68 11.84
CA ASN A 205 15.46 3.45 12.04
C ASN A 205 15.24 2.60 10.77
N GLY A 206 16.30 2.31 10.01
CA GLY A 206 16.24 1.43 8.86
C GLY A 206 15.54 2.03 7.63
N ILE A 207 15.41 3.35 7.58
CA ILE A 207 14.77 4.03 6.44
C ILE A 207 15.62 3.95 5.16
N THR A 208 16.94 3.79 5.31
CA THR A 208 17.88 3.76 4.18
C THR A 208 17.58 2.61 3.22
N SER A 209 17.39 1.39 3.74
CA SER A 209 17.03 0.23 2.90
C SER A 209 15.68 0.43 2.22
N LEU A 210 14.69 0.91 2.98
CA LEU A 210 13.35 1.14 2.46
C LEU A 210 13.34 2.16 1.32
N ILE A 211 14.07 3.27 1.46
CA ILE A 211 14.12 4.32 0.43
C ILE A 211 14.91 3.83 -0.78
N THR A 212 15.99 3.09 -0.58
CA THR A 212 16.74 2.50 -1.69
C THR A 212 15.86 1.58 -2.52
N ASP A 213 15.04 0.74 -1.86
CA ASP A 213 14.14 -0.19 -2.53
C ASP A 213 12.94 0.50 -3.22
N LEU A 214 12.54 1.69 -2.75
CA LEU A 214 11.41 2.43 -3.31
C LEU A 214 11.77 3.38 -4.45
N LEU A 215 13.04 3.80 -4.54
CA LEU A 215 13.52 4.80 -5.51
C LEU A 215 14.43 4.19 -6.60
N GLN A 216 14.69 2.89 -6.57
CA GLN A 216 15.29 2.11 -7.66
C GLN A 216 14.24 1.54 -8.59
#